data_195b10e35828517d861827e89fc02cce
#
_entry.id   195b10e35828517d861827e89fc02cce
#
_cell.length_a   1.000
_cell.length_b   1.000
_cell.length_c   1.000
_cell.angle_alpha   90.00
_cell.angle_beta   90.00
_cell.angle_gamma   90.00
#
_symmetry.space_group_name_H-M   'P 1'
#
loop_
_entity.id
_entity.type
_entity.pdbx_description
1 polymer ?
#
loop_
_entity_poly.entity_id
_entity_poly.type
_entity_poly.pdbx_seq_one_letter_code
_entity_poly.pdbx_strand_id
1 'polypeptide(L)'
;MVMNLKPILAVVVFALAFVSCENANNSQIPKPIRKLISEQKDNCLTSVQKYQYQSKDVFLFESSSCADYPAVVYDENGDVICMPSGGLSGAGDGKCPCFYEEATDKEVVWKK
;
A
#
# COMPACT_ATOMS: atom_id res chain seq x y z
N MET A 1 6.27 -38.29 38.36
CA MET A 1 6.53 -37.36 38.43
C MET A 1 7.25 -36.57 37.55
N VAL A 2 7.63 -36.90 36.50
CA VAL A 2 8.40 -36.11 35.66
C VAL A 2 7.78 -35.51 34.55
N MET A 3 6.55 -35.56 34.38
CA MET A 3 5.96 -35.07 33.25
C MET A 3 5.79 -33.64 33.25
N ASN A 4 6.23 -32.90 34.10
CA ASN A 4 5.93 -31.49 34.15
C ASN A 4 6.68 -30.63 33.22
N LEU A 5 7.66 -31.11 32.56
CA LEU A 5 8.48 -30.29 31.73
C LEU A 5 7.87 -29.94 30.40
N LYS A 6 6.94 -30.70 29.96
CA LYS A 6 6.41 -30.49 28.64
C LYS A 6 5.71 -29.21 28.43
N PRO A 7 4.89 -28.74 29.33
CA PRO A 7 4.21 -27.48 29.09
C PRO A 7 5.15 -26.29 29.00
N ILE A 8 6.30 -26.40 29.62
CA ILE A 8 7.23 -25.31 29.57
C ILE A 8 7.82 -25.14 28.22
N LEU A 9 8.08 -26.22 27.54
CA LEU A 9 8.64 -26.17 26.23
C LEU A 9 7.70 -25.55 25.23
N ALA A 10 6.44 -25.80 25.39
CA ALA A 10 5.46 -25.23 24.47
C ALA A 10 5.41 -23.71 24.57
N VAL A 11 5.60 -23.20 25.77
CA VAL A 11 5.55 -21.77 25.96
C VAL A 11 6.74 -21.09 25.27
N VAL A 12 7.87 -21.71 25.33
CA VAL A 12 9.08 -21.13 24.72
C VAL A 12 8.91 -21.02 23.20
N VAL A 13 8.36 -22.05 22.61
CA VAL A 13 8.16 -22.03 21.18
C VAL A 13 7.21 -20.93 20.77
N PHE A 14 6.20 -20.71 21.59
CA PHE A 14 5.24 -19.71 21.29
C PHE A 14 5.83 -18.30 21.32
N ALA A 15 6.78 -18.07 22.20
CA ALA A 15 7.40 -16.77 22.30
C ALA A 15 8.21 -16.43 21.07
N LEU A 16 8.80 -17.42 20.43
CA LEU A 16 9.60 -17.17 19.26
C LEU A 16 8.79 -16.69 18.07
N ALA A 17 7.58 -17.12 17.97
CA ALA A 17 6.75 -16.73 16.85
C ALA A 17 6.42 -15.26 16.85
N PHE A 18 6.49 -14.64 18.03
CA PHE A 18 6.16 -13.26 18.10
C PHE A 18 7.15 -12.35 17.45
N VAL A 19 8.40 -12.70 17.40
CA VAL A 19 9.45 -11.82 16.96
C VAL A 19 9.40 -11.57 15.48
N SER A 20 8.85 -12.48 14.73
CA SER A 20 8.91 -12.35 13.29
C SER A 20 7.95 -11.31 12.71
N CYS A 21 7.13 -10.72 13.52
CA CYS A 21 6.17 -9.78 12.98
C CYS A 21 6.67 -8.36 12.84
N GLU A 22 7.83 -8.07 13.35
CA GLU A 22 8.22 -6.70 13.39
C GLU A 22 8.90 -6.15 12.21
N ASN A 23 9.36 -6.94 11.32
CA ASN A 23 10.19 -6.47 10.25
C ASN A 23 9.50 -6.29 8.95
N ALA A 24 8.22 -6.06 8.97
CA ALA A 24 7.48 -6.10 7.73
C ALA A 24 7.39 -4.79 7.00
N ASN A 25 7.90 -3.71 7.56
CA ASN A 25 7.59 -2.43 6.98
C ASN A 25 8.06 -2.23 5.57
N ASN A 26 9.28 -2.53 5.27
CA ASN A 26 9.79 -2.27 3.95
C ASN A 26 9.39 -3.31 2.94
N SER A 27 9.03 -4.49 3.40
CA SER A 27 8.64 -5.53 2.48
C SER A 27 7.18 -5.47 2.14
N GLN A 28 6.47 -4.49 2.65
CA GLN A 28 5.05 -4.40 2.37
C GLN A 28 4.72 -3.78 1.05
N ILE A 29 5.69 -3.23 0.35
CA ILE A 29 5.43 -2.70 -0.98
C ILE A 29 5.62 -3.82 -1.97
N PRO A 30 4.55 -4.23 -2.68
CA PRO A 30 4.68 -5.32 -3.65
C PRO A 30 5.67 -4.98 -4.75
N LYS A 31 6.31 -6.00 -5.28
CA LYS A 31 7.26 -5.80 -6.34
C LYS A 31 6.72 -5.02 -7.53
N PRO A 32 5.52 -5.30 -8.05
CA PRO A 32 5.01 -4.52 -9.16
C PRO A 32 4.87 -3.04 -8.84
N ILE A 33 4.52 -2.72 -7.60
CA ILE A 33 4.40 -1.33 -7.19
C ILE A 33 5.77 -0.68 -7.08
N ARG A 34 6.76 -1.40 -6.55
CA ARG A 34 8.12 -0.85 -6.50
C ARG A 34 8.65 -0.57 -7.89
N LYS A 35 8.32 -1.41 -8.85
CA LYS A 35 8.74 -1.21 -10.22
C LYS A 35 8.10 0.06 -10.80
N LEU A 36 6.82 0.25 -10.55
CA LEU A 36 6.13 1.46 -11.02
C LEU A 36 6.73 2.72 -10.41
N ILE A 37 7.06 2.69 -9.13
CA ILE A 37 7.70 3.82 -8.49
C ILE A 37 9.04 4.12 -9.16
N SER A 38 9.82 3.09 -9.39
CA SER A 38 11.12 3.23 -10.02
C SER A 38 11.02 3.87 -11.40
N GLU A 39 9.98 3.54 -12.14
CA GLU A 39 9.77 4.08 -13.47
C GLU A 39 9.26 5.51 -13.47
N GLN A 40 8.55 5.92 -12.42
CA GLN A 40 7.87 7.21 -12.41
C GLN A 40 8.50 8.23 -11.48
N LYS A 41 9.42 7.84 -10.62
CA LYS A 41 9.92 8.73 -9.56
C LYS A 41 10.66 9.94 -10.10
N ASP A 42 11.22 9.87 -11.29
CA ASP A 42 11.96 10.98 -11.87
C ASP A 42 11.07 11.89 -12.70
N ASN A 43 9.81 11.58 -12.79
CA ASN A 43 8.87 12.39 -13.55
C ASN A 43 7.99 13.20 -12.62
N CYS A 44 6.70 13.09 -12.77
CA CYS A 44 5.74 13.90 -12.00
C CYS A 44 5.37 13.33 -10.65
N LEU A 45 5.74 12.09 -10.38
CA LEU A 45 5.29 11.42 -9.16
C LEU A 45 5.83 12.09 -7.92
N THR A 46 4.95 12.40 -6.97
CA THR A 46 5.33 13.03 -5.72
C THR A 46 5.15 12.15 -4.49
N SER A 47 4.20 11.24 -4.52
CA SER A 47 4.03 10.32 -3.39
C SER A 47 3.23 9.10 -3.79
N VAL A 48 3.38 8.03 -3.02
CA VAL A 48 2.58 6.82 -3.16
C VAL A 48 2.02 6.49 -1.79
N GLN A 49 0.72 6.27 -1.72
CA GLN A 49 0.02 5.99 -0.49
C GLN A 49 -0.71 4.67 -0.62
N LYS A 50 -0.59 3.85 0.40
CA LYS A 50 -1.32 2.59 0.46
C LYS A 50 -2.64 2.82 1.19
N TYR A 51 -3.69 2.21 0.69
CA TYR A 51 -5.02 2.28 1.31
C TYR A 51 -5.66 0.91 1.31
N GLN A 52 -6.65 0.75 2.18
CA GLN A 52 -7.59 -0.35 2.09
C GLN A 52 -8.82 0.15 1.34
N TYR A 53 -9.16 -0.50 0.26
CA TYR A 53 -10.29 -0.08 -0.56
C TYR A 53 -10.99 -1.33 -1.08
N GLN A 54 -12.27 -1.45 -0.76
CA GLN A 54 -13.07 -2.63 -1.13
C GLN A 54 -12.39 -3.92 -0.70
N SER A 55 -11.90 -3.91 0.53
CA SER A 55 -11.27 -5.07 1.18
C SER A 55 -9.96 -5.50 0.55
N LYS A 56 -9.30 -4.61 -0.18
CA LYS A 56 -8.03 -4.91 -0.82
C LYS A 56 -7.02 -3.80 -0.56
N ASP A 57 -5.75 -4.18 -0.61
CA ASP A 57 -4.67 -3.19 -0.58
C ASP A 57 -4.56 -2.55 -1.95
N VAL A 58 -4.61 -1.23 -1.99
CA VAL A 58 -4.43 -0.48 -3.23
C VAL A 58 -3.40 0.61 -3.00
N PHE A 59 -2.86 1.14 -4.09
CA PHE A 59 -1.79 2.12 -4.02
C PHE A 59 -2.14 3.32 -4.88
N LEU A 60 -2.23 4.47 -4.24
CA LEU A 60 -2.56 5.73 -4.92
C LEU A 60 -1.26 6.45 -5.26
N PHE A 61 -1.05 6.68 -6.53
CA PHE A 61 0.12 7.42 -7.03
C PHE A 61 -0.31 8.85 -7.30
N GLU A 62 0.28 9.76 -6.57
CA GLU A 62 0.00 11.19 -6.73
C GLU A 62 1.14 11.89 -7.44
N SER A 63 0.80 12.74 -8.39
CA SER A 63 1.78 13.43 -9.21
C SER A 63 1.49 14.92 -9.23
N SER A 64 1.53 15.53 -8.07
CA SER A 64 1.13 16.92 -7.91
C SER A 64 2.15 17.91 -8.46
N SER A 65 3.32 17.47 -8.88
CA SER A 65 4.28 18.38 -9.45
C SER A 65 4.00 18.71 -10.92
N CYS A 66 3.05 18.04 -11.53
CA CYS A 66 2.68 18.32 -12.91
C CYS A 66 1.20 18.69 -12.96
N ALA A 67 0.89 19.81 -13.64
CA ALA A 67 -0.48 20.25 -13.77
C ALA A 67 -1.27 19.23 -14.59
N ASP A 68 -2.53 19.05 -14.21
CA ASP A 68 -3.46 18.19 -14.93
C ASP A 68 -3.09 16.73 -14.99
N TYR A 69 -2.12 16.30 -14.19
CA TYR A 69 -1.74 14.90 -14.16
C TYR A 69 -2.68 14.18 -13.19
N PRO A 70 -3.26 13.06 -13.59
CA PRO A 70 -4.22 12.39 -12.70
C PRO A 70 -3.55 11.61 -11.59
N ALA A 71 -4.26 11.48 -10.47
CA ALA A 71 -3.89 10.49 -9.47
C ALA A 71 -4.35 9.12 -9.98
N VAL A 72 -3.56 8.09 -9.74
CA VAL A 72 -3.86 6.77 -10.27
C VAL A 72 -3.84 5.76 -9.14
N VAL A 73 -4.86 4.91 -9.07
CA VAL A 73 -4.93 3.83 -8.10
C VAL A 73 -4.58 2.54 -8.80
N TYR A 74 -3.58 1.84 -8.24
CA TYR A 74 -3.16 0.53 -8.74
C TYR A 74 -3.47 -0.54 -7.71
N ASP A 75 -3.70 -1.77 -8.17
CA ASP A 75 -3.81 -2.90 -7.26
C ASP A 75 -2.41 -3.46 -6.96
N GLU A 76 -2.35 -4.53 -6.20
CA GLU A 76 -1.08 -5.13 -5.79
C GLU A 76 -0.28 -5.65 -6.97
N ASN A 77 -0.92 -5.93 -8.07
CA ASN A 77 -0.26 -6.46 -9.25
C ASN A 77 0.23 -5.37 -10.18
N GLY A 78 -0.03 -4.11 -9.84
CA GLY A 78 0.38 -2.99 -10.67
C GLY A 78 -0.59 -2.67 -11.77
N ASP A 79 -1.81 -3.18 -11.70
CA ASP A 79 -2.84 -2.88 -12.69
C ASP A 79 -3.64 -1.66 -12.24
N VAL A 80 -4.00 -0.81 -13.19
CA VAL A 80 -4.76 0.39 -12.89
C VAL A 80 -6.19 0.02 -12.53
N ILE A 81 -6.65 0.49 -11.39
CA ILE A 81 -8.04 0.32 -10.98
C ILE A 81 -8.86 1.52 -11.43
N CYS A 82 -8.41 2.72 -11.12
CA CYS A 82 -9.16 3.92 -11.41
C CYS A 82 -8.28 5.15 -11.20
N MET A 83 -8.78 6.29 -11.62
CA MET A 83 -8.14 7.59 -11.41
C MET A 83 -9.14 8.47 -10.67
N PRO A 84 -8.99 8.60 -9.35
CA PRO A 84 -10.02 9.28 -8.55
C PRO A 84 -10.03 10.79 -8.68
N SER A 85 -8.94 11.38 -9.18
CA SER A 85 -8.90 12.84 -9.31
C SER A 85 -7.86 13.23 -10.35
N GLY A 86 -7.88 14.50 -10.74
CA GLY A 86 -6.90 15.05 -11.67
C GLY A 86 -7.34 14.93 -13.12
N GLY A 87 -6.36 15.10 -14.01
CA GLY A 87 -6.67 15.17 -15.42
C GLY A 87 -7.23 16.53 -15.82
N LEU A 88 -7.67 16.65 -17.04
CA LEU A 88 -8.16 17.94 -17.55
C LEU A 88 -9.42 18.41 -16.84
N SER A 89 -10.30 17.49 -16.47
CA SER A 89 -11.52 17.87 -15.78
C SER A 89 -11.34 18.04 -14.28
N GLY A 90 -10.24 17.52 -13.74
CA GLY A 90 -10.02 17.53 -12.30
C GLY A 90 -10.78 16.46 -11.55
N ALA A 91 -11.68 15.75 -12.22
CA ALA A 91 -12.55 14.79 -11.56
C ALA A 91 -12.13 13.33 -11.76
N GLY A 92 -11.00 13.09 -12.42
CA GLY A 92 -10.55 11.76 -12.67
C GLY A 92 -11.31 11.08 -13.78
N ASP A 93 -11.36 9.75 -13.75
CA ASP A 93 -12.00 8.98 -14.81
C ASP A 93 -13.42 8.54 -14.48
N GLY A 94 -13.91 8.89 -13.30
CA GLY A 94 -15.29 8.55 -12.90
C GLY A 94 -15.49 7.12 -12.44
N LYS A 95 -14.44 6.31 -12.41
CA LYS A 95 -14.60 4.91 -12.02
C LYS A 95 -14.60 4.70 -10.51
N CYS A 96 -14.03 5.63 -9.77
CA CYS A 96 -14.06 5.54 -8.31
C CYS A 96 -14.34 6.92 -7.71
N PRO A 97 -15.55 7.43 -7.93
CA PRO A 97 -15.86 8.82 -7.54
C PRO A 97 -15.80 9.07 -6.04
N CYS A 98 -15.99 8.04 -5.23
CA CYS A 98 -15.96 8.19 -3.79
C CYS A 98 -14.70 7.60 -3.17
N PHE A 99 -13.63 7.48 -3.93
CA PHE A 99 -12.42 6.81 -3.43
C PHE A 99 -11.93 7.43 -2.13
N TYR A 100 -11.80 8.75 -2.08
CA TYR A 100 -11.22 9.40 -0.90
C TYR A 100 -12.09 9.28 0.33
N GLU A 101 -13.37 9.01 0.14
CA GLU A 101 -14.28 8.84 1.26
C GLU A 101 -14.35 7.39 1.72
N GLU A 102 -14.18 6.46 0.81
CA GLU A 102 -14.33 5.04 1.10
C GLU A 102 -13.02 4.35 1.44
N ALA A 103 -11.89 4.84 0.95
CA ALA A 103 -10.61 4.23 1.23
C ALA A 103 -10.18 4.56 2.66
N THR A 104 -9.60 3.59 3.34
CA THR A 104 -9.20 3.74 4.74
C THR A 104 -7.75 3.32 4.93
N ASP A 105 -7.24 3.53 6.14
CA ASP A 105 -5.90 3.05 6.55
C ASP A 105 -4.78 3.60 5.68
N LYS A 106 -4.83 4.88 5.42
CA LYS A 106 -3.82 5.56 4.61
C LYS A 106 -2.43 5.41 5.21
N GLU A 107 -1.49 5.04 4.39
CA GLU A 107 -0.09 4.93 4.80
C GLU A 107 0.80 5.41 3.65
N VAL A 108 1.63 6.42 3.90
CA VAL A 108 2.56 6.88 2.87
C VAL A 108 3.69 5.87 2.78
N VAL A 109 3.83 5.22 1.63
CA VAL A 109 4.86 4.21 1.45
C VAL A 109 6.04 4.72 0.64
N TRP A 110 5.88 5.81 -0.08
CA TRP A 110 6.98 6.46 -0.80
C TRP A 110 6.68 7.94 -0.95
N LYS A 111 7.71 8.76 -0.83
CA LYS A 111 7.58 10.20 -0.99
C LYS A 111 8.85 10.74 -1.62
N LYS A 112 8.67 11.68 -2.55
CA LYS A 112 9.80 12.31 -3.23
C LYS A 112 10.58 13.23 -2.34
#